data_58faf347ff8089687b094e78876c59d5
#
_entry.id   58faf347ff8089687b094e78876c59d5
#
_cell.length_a   1.000
_cell.length_b   1.000
_cell.length_c   1.000
_cell.angle_alpha   90.00
_cell.angle_beta   90.00
_cell.angle_gamma   90.00
#
_symmetry.space_group_name_H-M   'P 1'
#
loop_
_entity.id
_entity.type
_entity.pdbx_description
1 polymer ?
#
loop_
_entity_poly.entity_id
_entity_poly.type
_entity_poly.pdbx_seq_one_letter_code
_entity_poly.pdbx_strand_id
1 'polypeptide(L)'
;NLFEFDDVVNAISEKLISRHPHVFGGTTIDDVKTQTDLWERQKIQEMEQSGEKTSVLDGIGKNQPALSRAYKLGKRASSVGFDWQSSEDVMTKISEELDELTLALKSGEAALIEEELGDLLFSVVNLARSTQKNPETALRKANQKFEARFRGMEDHLHTSNQKLENLSFNEMDKLW
;
A
#
# COMPACT_ATOMS: atom_id res chain seq x y z
N ASN A 1 7.09 35.53 -9.21
CA ASN A 1 8.25 34.82 -9.44
C ASN A 1 8.51 33.73 -8.53
N LEU A 2 8.66 32.88 -8.98
CA LEU A 2 8.43 31.61 -8.59
C LEU A 2 9.73 30.99 -8.07
N PHE A 3 10.44 30.28 -8.47
CA PHE A 3 11.67 29.69 -7.95
C PHE A 3 12.56 29.33 -9.15
N GLU A 4 13.86 29.32 -8.96
CA GLU A 4 14.83 28.88 -9.95
C GLU A 4 15.21 27.42 -9.70
N PHE A 5 15.90 26.81 -10.64
CA PHE A 5 16.34 25.42 -10.51
C PHE A 5 17.25 25.21 -9.30
N ASP A 6 18.11 26.17 -9.02
CA ASP A 6 19.03 26.14 -7.88
C ASP A 6 18.30 26.18 -6.53
N ASP A 7 17.17 26.89 -6.44
CA ASP A 7 16.33 26.89 -5.24
C ASP A 7 15.77 25.49 -4.95
N VAL A 8 15.35 24.77 -6.00
CA VAL A 8 14.86 23.40 -5.88
C VAL A 8 15.98 22.44 -5.45
N VAL A 9 17.15 22.57 -6.06
CA VAL A 9 18.32 21.73 -5.72
C VAL A 9 18.76 21.97 -4.27
N ASN A 10 18.84 23.23 -3.85
CA ASN A 10 19.23 23.60 -2.48
C ASN A 10 18.21 23.07 -1.46
N ALA A 11 16.91 23.28 -1.70
CA ALA A 11 15.85 22.80 -0.83
C ALA A 11 15.83 21.26 -0.71
N ILE A 12 16.09 20.55 -1.79
CA ILE A 12 16.20 19.08 -1.78
C ILE A 12 17.46 18.64 -1.03
N SER A 13 18.59 19.30 -1.25
CA SER A 13 19.86 18.98 -0.62
C SER A 13 19.80 19.18 0.89
N GLU A 14 19.30 20.33 1.36
CA GLU A 14 19.09 20.60 2.78
C GLU A 14 18.17 19.56 3.42
N LYS A 15 17.08 19.22 2.75
CA LYS A 15 16.12 18.20 3.21
C LYS A 15 16.75 16.81 3.29
N LEU A 16 17.62 16.45 2.36
CA LEU A 16 18.35 15.19 2.39
C LEU A 16 19.38 15.15 3.52
N ILE A 17 20.13 16.21 3.71
CA ILE A 17 21.14 16.32 4.78
C ILE A 17 20.45 16.24 6.14
N SER A 18 19.40 17.04 6.37
CA SER A 18 18.70 17.07 7.65
C SER A 18 18.06 15.72 8.02
N ARG A 19 17.55 14.99 7.02
CA ARG A 19 16.83 13.72 7.23
C ARG A 19 17.72 12.48 7.24
N HIS A 20 19.02 12.63 7.00
CA HIS A 20 19.97 11.52 7.01
C HIS A 20 21.15 11.79 7.99
N PRO A 21 20.86 12.02 9.28
CA PRO A 21 21.91 12.31 10.27
C PRO A 21 22.87 11.15 10.46
N HIS A 22 22.48 9.93 10.10
CA HIS A 22 23.35 8.75 10.09
C HIS A 22 24.39 8.78 8.95
N VAL A 23 24.16 9.55 7.89
CA VAL A 23 25.11 9.72 6.78
C VAL A 23 25.96 10.98 6.99
N PHE A 24 25.34 12.08 7.43
CA PHE A 24 25.95 13.40 7.49
C PHE A 24 26.25 13.89 8.92
N GLY A 25 25.68 13.24 9.96
CA GLY A 25 25.74 13.73 11.35
C GLY A 25 26.36 12.75 12.35
N GLY A 26 26.97 11.65 11.94
CA GLY A 26 27.68 10.71 12.82
C GLY A 26 26.79 9.86 13.75
N THR A 27 25.49 9.84 13.55
CA THR A 27 24.56 8.98 14.30
C THR A 27 24.60 7.58 13.70
N THR A 28 24.92 6.55 14.47
CA THR A 28 24.83 5.16 14.04
C THR A 28 23.39 4.67 14.16
N ILE A 29 22.87 4.07 13.10
CA ILE A 29 21.56 3.42 13.08
C ILE A 29 21.78 1.95 12.72
N ASP A 30 21.36 1.05 13.62
CA ASP A 30 21.66 -0.38 13.50
C ASP A 30 20.65 -1.14 12.61
N ASP A 31 19.50 -0.55 12.29
CA ASP A 31 18.50 -1.18 11.44
C ASP A 31 17.67 -0.20 10.58
N VAL A 32 17.22 -0.68 9.42
CA VAL A 32 16.44 0.08 8.43
C VAL A 32 15.07 0.51 8.95
N LYS A 33 14.47 -0.23 9.89
CA LYS A 33 13.17 0.09 10.47
C LYS A 33 13.27 1.31 11.36
N THR A 34 14.25 1.32 12.27
CA THR A 34 14.55 2.45 13.15
C THR A 34 14.87 3.71 12.35
N GLN A 35 15.62 3.60 11.26
CA GLN A 35 15.90 4.71 10.35
C GLN A 35 14.62 5.28 9.73
N THR A 36 13.74 4.42 9.26
CA THR A 36 12.50 4.86 8.60
C THR A 36 11.55 5.53 9.60
N ASP A 37 11.48 5.04 10.83
CA ASP A 37 10.63 5.58 11.87
C ASP A 37 11.15 6.93 12.39
N LEU A 38 12.46 7.10 12.50
CA LEU A 38 13.09 8.38 12.81
C LEU A 38 12.82 9.43 11.72
N TRP A 39 12.94 9.03 10.46
CA TRP A 39 12.67 9.91 9.33
C TRP A 39 11.21 10.38 9.25
N GLU A 40 10.24 9.50 9.56
CA GLU A 40 8.83 9.89 9.63
C GLU A 40 8.55 10.81 10.83
N ARG A 41 9.13 10.55 12.00
CA ARG A 41 9.02 11.44 13.18
C ARG A 41 9.60 12.82 12.90
N GLN A 42 10.73 12.89 12.24
CA GLN A 42 11.38 14.17 11.90
C GLN A 42 10.53 14.98 10.93
N LYS A 43 9.88 14.34 9.96
CA LYS A 43 8.89 15.01 9.10
C LYS A 43 7.72 15.61 9.89
N ILE A 44 7.21 14.91 10.88
CA ILE A 44 6.11 15.39 11.72
C ILE A 44 6.59 16.62 12.52
N GLN A 45 7.78 16.57 13.11
CA GLN A 45 8.35 17.70 13.86
C GLN A 45 8.59 18.93 12.98
N GLU A 46 9.11 18.76 11.75
CA GLU A 46 9.28 19.86 10.80
C GLU A 46 7.93 20.52 10.47
N MET A 47 6.87 19.75 10.33
CA MET A 47 5.53 20.25 10.06
C MET A 47 4.92 20.97 11.27
N GLU A 48 5.13 20.46 12.49
CA GLU A 48 4.68 21.10 13.74
C GLU A 48 5.36 22.45 13.96
N GLN A 49 6.65 22.57 13.62
CA GLN A 49 7.42 23.82 13.74
C GLN A 49 6.99 24.91 12.75
N SER A 50 6.34 24.54 11.64
CA SER A 50 5.81 25.51 10.68
C SER A 50 4.60 26.31 11.18
N GLY A 51 4.05 25.97 12.35
CA GLY A 51 2.94 26.70 12.99
C GLY A 51 1.57 26.51 12.35
N GLU A 52 1.46 25.70 11.30
CA GLU A 52 0.19 25.31 10.70
C GLU A 52 -0.42 24.13 11.48
N LYS A 53 -1.73 24.15 11.68
CA LYS A 53 -2.46 22.97 12.17
C LYS A 53 -2.37 21.89 11.10
N THR A 54 -1.41 20.99 11.25
CA THR A 54 -1.17 19.89 10.30
C THR A 54 -1.72 18.60 10.86
N SER A 55 -2.40 17.85 10.01
CA SER A 55 -2.76 16.46 10.32
C SER A 55 -1.51 15.59 10.25
N VAL A 56 -1.43 14.58 11.12
CA VAL A 56 -0.43 13.51 11.02
C VAL A 56 -0.38 12.89 9.62
N LEU A 57 -1.49 12.93 8.89
CA LEU A 57 -1.62 12.37 7.55
C LEU A 57 -1.17 13.33 6.44
N ASP A 58 -0.85 14.58 6.75
CA ASP A 58 -0.43 15.55 5.76
C ASP A 58 0.90 15.18 5.09
N GLY A 59 1.10 15.66 3.87
CA GLY A 59 2.28 15.35 3.05
C GLY A 59 2.25 13.96 2.39
N ILE A 60 1.20 13.16 2.58
CA ILE A 60 1.02 11.92 1.82
C ILE A 60 0.36 12.26 0.49
N GLY A 61 1.14 12.19 -0.61
CA GLY A 61 0.67 12.55 -1.95
C GLY A 61 -0.61 11.79 -2.35
N LYS A 62 -1.58 12.53 -2.90
CA LYS A 62 -2.89 11.96 -3.33
C LYS A 62 -2.80 11.20 -4.66
N ASN A 63 -1.77 11.44 -5.45
CA ASN A 63 -1.53 10.87 -6.78
C ASN A 63 -0.67 9.58 -6.74
N GLN A 64 -0.51 8.96 -5.59
CA GLN A 64 0.17 7.68 -5.46
C GLN A 64 -0.76 6.51 -5.80
N PRO A 65 -0.22 5.34 -6.22
CA PRO A 65 -1.00 4.11 -6.32
C PRO A 65 -1.76 3.83 -5.02
N ALA A 66 -3.02 3.40 -5.13
CA ALA A 66 -3.93 3.32 -3.99
C ALA A 66 -3.41 2.46 -2.83
N LEU A 67 -2.86 1.28 -3.13
CA LEU A 67 -2.31 0.39 -2.10
C LEU A 67 -1.08 1.00 -1.42
N SER A 68 -0.21 1.66 -2.19
CA SER A 68 0.96 2.37 -1.66
C SER A 68 0.56 3.54 -0.77
N ARG A 69 -0.50 4.26 -1.14
CA ARG A 69 -1.05 5.36 -0.34
C ARG A 69 -1.68 4.84 0.95
N ALA A 70 -2.52 3.80 0.89
CA ALA A 70 -3.13 3.16 2.06
C ALA A 70 -2.06 2.65 3.04
N TYR A 71 -0.99 2.02 2.54
CA TYR A 71 0.14 1.59 3.35
C TYR A 71 0.80 2.76 4.11
N LYS A 72 1.02 3.89 3.44
CA LYS A 72 1.60 5.09 4.06
C LYS A 72 0.66 5.72 5.09
N LEU A 73 -0.64 5.75 4.81
CA LEU A 73 -1.65 6.23 5.75
C LEU A 73 -1.63 5.39 7.04
N GLY A 74 -1.70 4.07 6.93
CA GLY A 74 -1.62 3.16 8.08
C GLY A 74 -0.29 3.28 8.83
N LYS A 75 0.83 3.39 8.12
CA LYS A 75 2.14 3.60 8.75
C LYS A 75 2.22 4.93 9.50
N ARG A 76 1.64 5.99 8.97
CA ARG A 76 1.62 7.29 9.60
C ARG A 76 0.71 7.30 10.84
N ALA A 77 -0.45 6.66 10.77
CA ALA A 77 -1.35 6.48 11.92
C ALA A 77 -0.68 5.68 13.04
N SER A 78 0.04 4.61 12.69
CA SER A 78 0.76 3.79 13.68
C SER A 78 1.87 4.56 14.42
N SER A 79 2.49 5.57 13.78
CA SER A 79 3.55 6.36 14.43
C SER A 79 3.07 7.22 15.61
N VAL A 80 1.76 7.44 15.72
CA VAL A 80 1.11 8.15 16.84
C VAL A 80 0.31 7.23 17.76
N GLY A 81 0.51 5.92 17.64
CA GLY A 81 -0.13 4.92 18.50
C GLY A 81 -1.48 4.39 17.99
N PHE A 82 -1.94 4.83 16.82
CA PHE A 82 -3.15 4.28 16.21
C PHE A 82 -2.79 3.06 15.35
N ASP A 83 -2.69 1.90 16.01
CA ASP A 83 -2.32 0.63 15.37
C ASP A 83 -2.95 -0.57 16.07
N TRP A 84 -3.07 -1.69 15.35
CA TRP A 84 -3.43 -2.99 15.91
C TRP A 84 -2.25 -3.56 16.71
N GLN A 85 -2.56 -4.33 17.76
CA GLN A 85 -1.53 -4.91 18.61
C GLN A 85 -0.84 -6.10 17.96
N SER A 86 -1.55 -6.84 17.10
CA SER A 86 -1.05 -8.04 16.45
C SER A 86 -1.59 -8.19 15.01
N SER A 87 -0.97 -9.08 14.24
CA SER A 87 -1.50 -9.47 12.92
C SER A 87 -2.81 -10.27 13.03
N GLU A 88 -3.03 -10.93 14.15
CA GLU A 88 -4.26 -11.66 14.46
C GLU A 88 -5.46 -10.71 14.61
N ASP A 89 -5.25 -9.55 15.24
CA ASP A 89 -6.28 -8.50 15.34
C ASP A 89 -6.63 -7.96 13.95
N VAL A 90 -5.64 -7.77 13.09
CA VAL A 90 -5.88 -7.35 11.70
C VAL A 90 -6.64 -8.42 10.92
N MET A 91 -6.35 -9.70 11.13
CA MET A 91 -7.10 -10.81 10.51
C MET A 91 -8.56 -10.85 10.98
N THR A 92 -8.80 -10.56 12.26
CA THR A 92 -10.17 -10.43 12.79
C THR A 92 -10.91 -9.31 12.07
N LYS A 93 -10.28 -8.15 11.91
CA LYS A 93 -10.89 -7.02 11.18
C LYS A 93 -11.17 -7.36 9.71
N ILE A 94 -10.27 -8.07 9.03
CA ILE A 94 -10.53 -8.55 7.65
C ILE A 94 -11.77 -9.44 7.58
N SER A 95 -11.99 -10.29 8.60
CA SER A 95 -13.18 -11.14 8.66
C SER A 95 -14.46 -10.31 8.87
N GLU A 96 -14.41 -9.27 9.70
CA GLU A 96 -15.52 -8.32 9.86
C GLU A 96 -15.86 -7.62 8.54
N GLU A 97 -14.85 -7.03 7.87
CA GLU A 97 -15.06 -6.36 6.58
C GLU A 97 -15.61 -7.31 5.49
N LEU A 98 -15.22 -8.58 5.53
CA LEU A 98 -15.75 -9.58 4.60
C LEU A 98 -17.22 -9.89 4.88
N ASP A 99 -17.63 -9.93 6.16
CA ASP A 99 -19.02 -10.13 6.57
C ASP A 99 -19.87 -8.91 6.19
N GLU A 100 -19.37 -7.67 6.40
CA GLU A 100 -20.02 -6.42 6.01
C GLU A 100 -20.18 -6.33 4.49
N LEU A 101 -19.14 -6.63 3.71
CA LEU A 101 -19.23 -6.73 2.25
C LEU A 101 -20.25 -7.78 1.80
N THR A 102 -20.33 -8.91 2.51
CA THR A 102 -21.32 -9.97 2.21
C THR A 102 -22.74 -9.48 2.42
N LEU A 103 -22.99 -8.66 3.44
CA LEU A 103 -24.29 -8.03 3.69
C LEU A 103 -24.60 -6.97 2.64
N ALA A 104 -23.64 -6.14 2.28
CA ALA A 104 -23.75 -5.13 1.23
C ALA A 104 -24.11 -5.79 -0.13
N LEU A 105 -23.45 -6.89 -0.48
CA LEU A 105 -23.78 -7.65 -1.70
C LEU A 105 -25.22 -8.18 -1.70
N LYS A 106 -25.75 -8.60 -0.54
CA LYS A 106 -27.14 -9.05 -0.40
C LYS A 106 -28.16 -7.91 -0.52
N SER A 107 -27.79 -6.71 -0.10
CA SER A 107 -28.66 -5.53 -0.22
C SER A 107 -28.78 -5.07 -1.68
N GLY A 108 -27.74 -5.28 -2.49
CA GLY A 108 -27.66 -4.79 -3.87
C GLY A 108 -27.38 -3.29 -3.98
N GLU A 109 -27.06 -2.59 -2.88
CA GLU A 109 -26.75 -1.17 -2.86
C GLU A 109 -25.32 -0.92 -3.34
N ALA A 110 -25.18 -0.38 -4.55
CA ALA A 110 -23.88 -0.21 -5.19
C ALA A 110 -22.89 0.64 -4.37
N ALA A 111 -23.38 1.70 -3.73
CA ALA A 111 -22.53 2.59 -2.92
C ALA A 111 -21.98 1.85 -1.68
N LEU A 112 -22.82 1.08 -1.01
CA LEU A 112 -22.43 0.28 0.15
C LEU A 112 -21.41 -0.81 -0.24
N ILE A 113 -21.64 -1.48 -1.38
CA ILE A 113 -20.69 -2.50 -1.89
C ILE A 113 -19.32 -1.86 -2.18
N GLU A 114 -19.29 -0.64 -2.75
CA GLU A 114 -18.04 0.07 -3.03
C GLU A 114 -17.32 0.47 -1.73
N GLU A 115 -18.05 0.92 -0.72
CA GLU A 115 -17.53 1.27 0.61
C GLU A 115 -16.88 0.07 1.28
N GLU A 116 -17.62 -1.02 1.48
CA GLU A 116 -17.12 -2.22 2.16
C GLU A 116 -15.98 -2.90 1.40
N LEU A 117 -16.00 -2.88 0.08
CA LEU A 117 -14.87 -3.35 -0.74
C LEU A 117 -13.62 -2.50 -0.49
N GLY A 118 -13.78 -1.19 -0.34
CA GLY A 118 -12.70 -0.27 0.00
C GLY A 118 -12.09 -0.58 1.37
N ASP A 119 -12.92 -0.82 2.38
CA ASP A 119 -12.50 -1.10 3.75
C ASP A 119 -11.83 -2.46 3.87
N LEU A 120 -12.34 -3.47 3.18
CA LEU A 120 -11.67 -4.78 3.05
C LEU A 120 -10.27 -4.63 2.43
N LEU A 121 -10.13 -3.88 1.32
CA LEU A 121 -8.84 -3.64 0.69
C LEU A 121 -7.88 -2.89 1.62
N PHE A 122 -8.35 -1.91 2.37
CA PHE A 122 -7.55 -1.17 3.35
C PHE A 122 -7.08 -2.08 4.49
N SER A 123 -7.94 -2.96 4.99
CA SER A 123 -7.61 -3.96 6.03
C SER A 123 -6.56 -4.97 5.54
N VAL A 124 -6.64 -5.42 4.28
CA VAL A 124 -5.61 -6.26 3.64
C VAL A 124 -4.27 -5.52 3.53
N VAL A 125 -4.29 -4.22 3.22
CA VAL A 125 -3.06 -3.40 3.21
C VAL A 125 -2.45 -3.29 4.62
N ASN A 126 -3.27 -3.16 5.66
CA ASN A 126 -2.79 -3.16 7.04
C ASN A 126 -2.18 -4.50 7.46
N LEU A 127 -2.73 -5.63 7.00
CA LEU A 127 -2.10 -6.94 7.19
C LEU A 127 -0.73 -7.02 6.51
N ALA A 128 -0.62 -6.51 5.28
CA ALA A 128 0.68 -6.44 4.61
C ALA A 128 1.68 -5.60 5.41
N ARG A 129 1.23 -4.47 5.99
CA ARG A 129 2.05 -3.61 6.84
C ARG A 129 2.49 -4.31 8.13
N SER A 130 1.58 -4.97 8.86
CA SER A 130 1.88 -5.67 10.12
C SER A 130 2.89 -6.82 9.90
N THR A 131 2.82 -7.46 8.74
CA THR A 131 3.76 -8.52 8.31
C THR A 131 5.00 -7.97 7.59
N GLN A 132 5.20 -6.65 7.56
CA GLN A 132 6.34 -5.98 6.91
C GLN A 132 6.46 -6.29 5.40
N LYS A 133 5.35 -6.50 4.73
CA LYS A 133 5.30 -6.70 3.28
C LYS A 133 4.78 -5.45 2.58
N ASN A 134 5.30 -5.17 1.40
CA ASN A 134 4.79 -4.09 0.57
C ASN A 134 3.60 -4.60 -0.26
N PRO A 135 2.38 -4.06 -0.07
CA PRO A 135 1.17 -4.56 -0.73
C PRO A 135 1.20 -4.35 -2.25
N GLU A 136 1.76 -3.25 -2.73
CA GLU A 136 1.92 -2.96 -4.16
C GLU A 136 2.83 -4.00 -4.83
N THR A 137 3.94 -4.34 -4.18
CA THR A 137 4.87 -5.36 -4.67
C THR A 137 4.23 -6.76 -4.62
N ALA A 138 3.47 -7.06 -3.57
CA ALA A 138 2.79 -8.33 -3.44
C ALA A 138 1.76 -8.53 -4.56
N LEU A 139 0.92 -7.51 -4.81
CA LEU A 139 -0.07 -7.56 -5.88
C LEU A 139 0.58 -7.60 -7.28
N ARG A 140 1.65 -6.86 -7.50
CA ARG A 140 2.40 -6.92 -8.76
C ARG A 140 2.94 -8.32 -9.07
N LYS A 141 3.46 -9.01 -8.04
CA LYS A 141 3.90 -10.42 -8.20
C LYS A 141 2.72 -11.37 -8.48
N ALA A 142 1.56 -11.13 -7.86
CA ALA A 142 0.36 -11.88 -8.15
C ALA A 142 -0.11 -11.68 -9.59
N ASN A 143 -0.10 -10.44 -10.08
CA ASN A 143 -0.43 -10.10 -11.48
C ASN A 143 0.51 -10.82 -12.45
N GLN A 144 1.83 -10.77 -12.23
CA GLN A 144 2.81 -11.48 -13.06
C GLN A 144 2.56 -12.99 -13.09
N LYS A 145 2.25 -13.58 -11.92
CA LYS A 145 1.92 -15.00 -11.83
C LYS A 145 0.63 -15.33 -12.61
N PHE A 146 -0.38 -14.48 -12.48
CA PHE A 146 -1.63 -14.61 -13.24
C PHE A 146 -1.38 -14.57 -14.75
N GLU A 147 -0.68 -13.53 -15.22
CA GLU A 147 -0.34 -13.36 -16.64
C GLU A 147 0.45 -14.55 -17.20
N ALA A 148 1.45 -15.02 -16.46
CA ALA A 148 2.26 -16.17 -16.89
C ALA A 148 1.43 -17.45 -17.04
N ARG A 149 0.53 -17.71 -16.08
CA ARG A 149 -0.36 -18.87 -16.13
C ARG A 149 -1.37 -18.75 -17.27
N PHE A 150 -1.98 -17.58 -17.42
CA PHE A 150 -2.96 -17.35 -18.48
C PHE A 150 -2.35 -17.52 -19.87
N ARG A 151 -1.16 -16.97 -20.11
CA ARG A 151 -0.42 -17.18 -21.36
C ARG A 151 -0.04 -18.65 -21.58
N GLY A 152 0.37 -19.37 -20.53
CA GLY A 152 0.65 -20.79 -20.62
C GLY A 152 -0.58 -21.60 -21.05
N MET A 153 -1.75 -21.23 -20.57
CA MET A 153 -3.03 -21.83 -21.00
C MET A 153 -3.34 -21.51 -22.47
N GLU A 154 -3.15 -20.27 -22.91
CA GLU A 154 -3.31 -19.86 -24.32
C GLU A 154 -2.38 -20.65 -25.25
N ASP A 155 -1.10 -20.79 -24.87
CA ASP A 155 -0.11 -21.55 -25.64
C ASP A 155 -0.50 -23.04 -25.77
N HIS A 156 -0.99 -23.64 -24.68
CA HIS A 156 -1.48 -25.03 -24.66
C HIS A 156 -2.65 -25.20 -25.62
N LEU A 157 -3.63 -24.31 -25.59
CA LEU A 157 -4.80 -24.35 -26.46
C LEU A 157 -4.43 -24.09 -27.92
N HIS A 158 -3.51 -23.19 -28.18
CA HIS A 158 -3.00 -22.95 -29.54
C HIS A 158 -2.37 -24.22 -30.13
N THR A 159 -1.58 -24.95 -29.32
CA THR A 159 -0.94 -26.20 -29.72
C THR A 159 -1.96 -27.29 -30.05
N SER A 160 -3.08 -27.34 -29.32
CA SER A 160 -4.17 -28.29 -29.53
C SER A 160 -5.25 -27.79 -30.52
N ASN A 161 -5.03 -26.69 -31.21
CA ASN A 161 -5.98 -26.05 -32.12
C ASN A 161 -7.36 -25.78 -31.50
N GLN A 162 -7.37 -25.49 -30.20
CA GLN A 162 -8.56 -25.13 -29.42
C GLN A 162 -8.55 -23.62 -29.14
N LYS A 163 -9.72 -23.03 -28.84
CA LYS A 163 -9.87 -21.62 -28.48
C LYS A 163 -10.52 -21.50 -27.13
N LEU A 164 -10.06 -20.54 -26.32
CA LEU A 164 -10.63 -20.20 -25.00
C LEU A 164 -12.15 -20.00 -25.04
N GLU A 165 -12.62 -19.32 -26.08
CA GLU A 165 -14.05 -19.02 -26.28
C GLU A 165 -14.97 -20.27 -26.35
N ASN A 166 -14.39 -21.41 -26.64
CA ASN A 166 -15.11 -22.68 -26.79
C ASN A 166 -15.07 -23.54 -25.52
N LEU A 167 -14.41 -23.11 -24.47
CA LEU A 167 -14.27 -23.83 -23.21
C LEU A 167 -15.24 -23.33 -22.16
N SER A 168 -15.78 -24.23 -21.37
CA SER A 168 -16.45 -23.89 -20.12
C SER A 168 -15.46 -23.42 -19.06
N PHE A 169 -15.95 -22.69 -18.05
CA PHE A 169 -15.12 -22.30 -16.91
C PHE A 169 -14.40 -23.47 -16.24
N ASN A 170 -15.09 -24.61 -16.07
CA ASN A 170 -14.52 -25.81 -15.47
C ASN A 170 -13.39 -26.44 -16.31
N GLU A 171 -13.44 -26.30 -17.62
CA GLU A 171 -12.35 -26.74 -18.50
C GLU A 171 -11.17 -25.79 -18.44
N MET A 172 -11.42 -24.48 -18.39
CA MET A 172 -10.36 -23.48 -18.21
C MET A 172 -9.67 -23.65 -16.85
N ASP A 173 -10.42 -23.90 -15.78
CA ASP A 173 -9.89 -24.09 -14.43
C ASP A 173 -8.97 -25.32 -14.31
N LYS A 174 -9.24 -26.37 -15.09
CA LYS A 174 -8.35 -27.55 -15.16
C LYS A 174 -7.04 -27.29 -15.89
N LEU A 175 -6.99 -26.27 -16.74
CA LEU A 175 -5.79 -25.86 -17.47
C LEU A 175 -4.97 -24.84 -16.67
N TRP A 176 -5.58 -24.23 -15.66
CA TRP A 176 -4.98 -23.20 -14.78
C TRP A 176 -3.96 -23.78 -13.79
#